data_aa78d7295e11527abfc4cdfdaa8bf391
#
_entry.id   aa78d7295e11527abfc4cdfdaa8bf391
#
_cell.length_a   1.000
_cell.length_b   1.000
_cell.length_c   1.000
_cell.angle_alpha   90.00
_cell.angle_beta   90.00
_cell.angle_gamma   90.00
#
_symmetry.space_group_name_H-M   'P 1'
#
loop_
_entity.id
_entity.type
_entity.pdbx_description
1 polymer ?
#
loop_
_entity_poly.entity_id
_entity_poly.type
_entity_poly.pdbx_seq_one_letter_code
_entity_poly.pdbx_strand_id
1 'polypeptide(L)'
;MKNIALFACDNGLGHIRRASILSTILSKYFKVNFFIQKKKIKKFLNPSRAKIINFQFNFKNKKKHYLRSNYMRRFKSKNLSNFDAVYSDNFPEIIQTNKKAFIFANFFWHYEFGIETPLYRNLNKELINKKTTIFVNYLFFKKYLLK
;
A
#
# COMPACT_ATOMS: atom_id res chain seq x y z
N MET A 1 10.96 12.01 -16.50
CA MET A 1 11.19 11.14 -15.32
C MET A 1 9.88 10.47 -14.96
N LYS A 2 9.85 9.13 -14.80
CA LYS A 2 8.63 8.39 -14.47
C LYS A 2 8.07 8.81 -13.11
N ASN A 3 6.73 8.83 -13.01
CA ASN A 3 5.98 9.29 -11.85
C ASN A 3 5.46 8.09 -11.05
N ILE A 4 5.87 7.97 -9.79
CA ILE A 4 5.53 6.83 -8.92
C ILE A 4 4.70 7.30 -7.73
N ALA A 5 3.64 6.53 -7.40
CA ALA A 5 2.92 6.66 -6.14
C ALA A 5 3.44 5.62 -5.13
N LEU A 6 3.78 6.06 -3.94
CA LEU A 6 4.21 5.21 -2.83
C LEU A 6 3.27 5.38 -1.64
N PHE A 7 2.66 4.31 -1.19
CA PHE A 7 1.75 4.30 -0.03
C PHE A 7 2.39 3.57 1.15
N ALA A 8 2.40 4.21 2.31
CA ALA A 8 2.80 3.58 3.57
C ALA A 8 1.58 3.27 4.44
N CYS A 9 1.51 2.03 4.91
CA CYS A 9 0.56 1.67 5.96
C CYS A 9 0.89 2.43 7.24
N ASP A 10 -0.09 3.09 7.83
CA ASP A 10 0.09 3.89 9.06
C ASP A 10 -0.13 3.09 10.35
N ASN A 11 -0.21 1.75 10.26
CA ASN A 11 -0.47 0.84 11.36
C ASN A 11 0.74 0.51 12.25
N GLY A 12 1.89 1.10 11.96
CA GLY A 12 3.11 0.88 12.73
C GLY A 12 4.28 1.67 12.21
N LEU A 13 5.24 1.95 13.08
CA LEU A 13 6.43 2.73 12.74
C LEU A 13 7.33 2.00 11.74
N GLY A 14 7.34 0.66 11.77
CA GLY A 14 8.13 -0.16 10.83
C GLY A 14 7.72 0.01 9.37
N HIS A 15 6.42 0.09 9.08
CA HIS A 15 5.91 0.35 7.74
C HIS A 15 6.33 1.73 7.23
N ILE A 16 6.20 2.74 8.08
CA ILE A 16 6.57 4.11 7.75
C ILE A 16 8.07 4.21 7.50
N ARG A 17 8.89 3.64 8.37
CA ARG A 17 10.36 3.66 8.24
C ARG A 17 10.80 3.00 6.94
N ARG A 18 10.29 1.81 6.64
CA ARG A 18 10.62 1.07 5.41
C ARG A 18 10.21 1.84 4.15
N ALA A 19 8.98 2.32 4.08
CA ALA A 19 8.49 3.10 2.96
C ALA A 19 9.27 4.41 2.78
N SER A 20 9.75 4.98 3.87
CA SER A 20 10.56 6.20 3.87
C SER A 20 11.95 5.98 3.26
N ILE A 21 12.62 4.91 3.66
CA ILE A 21 13.90 4.51 3.08
C ILE A 21 13.71 4.27 1.57
N LEU A 22 12.66 3.52 1.21
CA LEU A 22 12.34 3.26 -0.19
C LEU A 22 12.06 4.55 -0.97
N SER A 23 11.30 5.51 -0.39
CA SER A 23 11.02 6.79 -1.04
C SER A 23 12.31 7.58 -1.30
N THR A 24 13.26 7.56 -0.39
CA THR A 24 14.56 8.22 -0.53
C THR A 24 15.39 7.61 -1.67
N ILE A 25 15.42 6.28 -1.75
CA ILE A 25 16.13 5.54 -2.80
C ILE A 25 15.47 5.82 -4.16
N LEU A 26 14.16 5.64 -4.26
CA LEU A 26 13.43 5.82 -5.51
C LEU A 26 13.47 7.26 -6.03
N SER A 27 13.51 8.24 -5.14
CA SER A 27 13.59 9.68 -5.53
C SER A 27 14.87 10.08 -6.24
N LYS A 28 15.88 9.21 -6.25
CA LYS A 28 17.09 9.41 -7.07
C LYS A 28 16.82 9.20 -8.56
N TYR A 29 15.83 8.37 -8.91
CA TYR A 29 15.57 7.90 -10.28
C TYR A 29 14.18 8.26 -10.80
N PHE A 30 13.23 8.57 -9.90
CA PHE A 30 11.82 8.75 -10.21
C PHE A 30 11.26 9.99 -9.49
N LYS A 31 10.18 10.55 -10.05
CA LYS A 31 9.35 11.52 -9.35
C LYS A 31 8.42 10.77 -8.39
N VAL A 32 8.75 10.79 -7.09
CA VAL A 32 8.01 10.05 -6.07
C VAL A 32 6.95 10.92 -5.40
N ASN A 33 5.71 10.45 -5.41
CA ASN A 33 4.60 11.00 -4.63
C ASN A 33 4.34 10.06 -3.47
N PHE A 34 4.73 10.47 -2.26
CA PHE A 34 4.66 9.66 -1.08
C PHE A 34 3.40 9.96 -0.27
N PHE A 35 2.45 9.03 -0.29
CA PHE A 35 1.16 9.10 0.39
C PHE A 35 1.29 8.55 1.80
N ILE A 36 1.24 9.43 2.79
CA ILE A 36 1.47 9.09 4.19
C ILE A 36 0.79 10.11 5.11
N GLN A 37 0.49 9.73 6.34
CA GLN A 37 -0.02 10.66 7.34
C GLN A 37 1.06 11.65 7.79
N LYS A 38 0.92 12.93 7.44
CA LYS A 38 1.92 13.99 7.72
C LYS A 38 2.39 14.05 9.16
N LYS A 39 1.50 13.86 10.13
CA LYS A 39 1.86 13.89 11.57
C LYS A 39 2.91 12.82 11.96
N LYS A 40 2.96 11.70 11.24
CA LYS A 40 3.89 10.61 11.50
C LYS A 40 5.24 10.79 10.82
N ILE A 41 5.30 11.56 9.74
CA ILE A 41 6.54 11.81 8.99
C ILE A 41 7.55 12.61 9.81
N LYS A 42 7.11 13.62 10.54
CA LYS A 42 8.01 14.53 11.30
C LYS A 42 8.97 13.80 12.25
N LYS A 43 8.64 12.56 12.65
CA LYS A 43 9.46 11.76 13.56
C LYS A 43 10.55 10.93 12.87
N PHE A 44 10.48 10.73 11.54
CA PHE A 44 11.27 9.66 10.88
C PHE A 44 11.99 10.07 9.61
N LEU A 45 11.76 11.26 9.07
CA LEU A 45 12.19 11.58 7.72
C LEU A 45 12.75 12.97 7.54
N ASN A 46 13.86 12.95 6.85
CA ASN A 46 14.24 14.04 5.94
C ASN A 46 13.99 13.55 4.49
N PRO A 47 12.76 13.63 3.95
CA PRO A 47 12.47 13.22 2.57
C PRO A 47 12.91 14.31 1.61
N SER A 48 14.15 14.36 1.30
CA SER A 48 14.75 15.49 0.57
C SER A 48 14.22 15.69 -0.85
N ARG A 49 13.55 14.72 -1.45
CA ARG A 49 13.11 14.79 -2.87
C ARG A 49 11.70 14.27 -3.17
N ALA A 50 11.06 13.52 -2.30
CA ALA A 50 9.71 13.01 -2.53
C ALA A 50 8.64 14.07 -2.21
N LYS A 51 7.62 14.19 -3.07
CA LYS A 51 6.44 15.01 -2.77
C LYS A 51 5.56 14.30 -1.74
N ILE A 52 5.46 14.87 -0.54
CA ILE A 52 4.64 14.30 0.53
C ILE A 52 3.17 14.69 0.34
N ILE A 53 2.30 13.67 0.28
CA ILE A 53 0.86 13.84 0.17
C ILE A 53 0.21 13.29 1.44
N ASN A 54 -0.59 14.11 2.11
CA ASN A 54 -1.27 13.67 3.32
C ASN A 54 -2.36 12.64 2.98
N PHE A 55 -2.19 11.43 3.47
CA PHE A 55 -3.12 10.34 3.26
C PHE A 55 -3.29 9.53 4.54
N GLN A 56 -4.51 9.49 5.05
CA GLN A 56 -4.82 8.78 6.29
C GLN A 56 -5.54 7.48 6.01
N PHE A 57 -5.00 6.38 6.57
CA PHE A 57 -5.65 5.07 6.65
C PHE A 57 -6.08 4.71 8.08
N ASN A 58 -5.83 5.58 9.05
CA ASN A 58 -6.08 5.25 10.45
C ASN A 58 -7.58 5.29 10.75
N PHE A 59 -8.17 4.13 10.78
CA PHE A 59 -9.54 3.90 11.26
C PHE A 59 -9.48 3.23 12.64
N LYS A 60 -10.20 3.76 13.61
CA LYS A 60 -10.26 3.19 14.98
C LYS A 60 -10.70 1.72 14.98
N ASN A 61 -11.66 1.36 14.12
CA ASN A 61 -12.13 -0.03 13.98
C ASN A 61 -11.83 -0.56 12.58
N LYS A 62 -10.64 -1.13 12.38
CA LYS A 62 -10.17 -1.63 11.09
C LYS A 62 -11.10 -2.68 10.49
N LYS A 63 -11.48 -3.71 11.26
CA LYS A 63 -12.37 -4.78 10.79
C LYS A 63 -13.66 -4.23 10.19
N LYS A 64 -14.34 -3.30 10.89
CA LYS A 64 -15.56 -2.64 10.40
C LYS A 64 -15.33 -1.90 9.08
N HIS A 65 -14.18 -1.26 8.91
CA HIS A 65 -13.86 -0.53 7.69
C HIS A 65 -13.50 -1.44 6.52
N TYR A 66 -12.91 -2.61 6.76
CA TYR A 66 -12.76 -3.66 5.75
C TYR A 66 -14.12 -4.19 5.31
N LEU A 67 -14.99 -4.56 6.25
CA LEU A 67 -16.36 -5.04 5.97
C LEU A 67 -17.15 -4.04 5.10
N ARG A 68 -17.00 -2.74 5.34
CA ARG A 68 -17.64 -1.66 4.58
C ARG A 68 -16.89 -1.25 3.31
N SER A 69 -15.81 -1.94 2.99
CA SER A 69 -14.97 -1.65 1.81
C SER A 69 -14.42 -0.22 1.75
N ASN A 70 -14.26 0.43 2.89
CA ASN A 70 -13.81 1.82 2.96
C ASN A 70 -12.38 2.01 2.46
N TYR A 71 -11.50 1.02 2.68
CA TYR A 71 -10.13 1.05 2.14
C TYR A 71 -10.15 1.07 0.62
N MET A 72 -10.92 0.17 0.00
CA MET A 72 -11.07 0.10 -1.44
C MET A 72 -11.57 1.42 -2.04
N ARG A 73 -12.64 1.99 -1.45
CA ARG A 73 -13.20 3.27 -1.90
C ARG A 73 -12.19 4.42 -1.80
N ARG A 74 -11.36 4.43 -0.76
CA ARG A 74 -10.32 5.45 -0.61
C ARG A 74 -9.27 5.38 -1.70
N PHE A 75 -8.80 4.19 -2.07
CA PHE A 75 -7.86 4.06 -3.18
C PHE A 75 -8.49 4.47 -4.50
N LYS A 76 -9.72 4.03 -4.79
CA LYS A 76 -10.46 4.42 -6.00
C LYS A 76 -10.68 5.93 -6.13
N SER A 77 -10.82 6.65 -5.00
CA SER A 77 -10.95 8.12 -5.00
C SER A 77 -9.67 8.86 -5.39
N LYS A 78 -8.53 8.16 -5.49
CA LYS A 78 -7.27 8.72 -5.96
C LYS A 78 -7.06 8.27 -7.40
N ASN A 79 -6.87 9.20 -8.31
CA ASN A 79 -6.61 8.86 -9.71
C ASN A 79 -5.20 8.27 -9.86
N LEU A 80 -5.05 6.99 -9.45
CA LEU A 80 -3.77 6.29 -9.45
C LEU A 80 -3.39 5.76 -10.84
N SER A 81 -4.31 5.72 -11.78
CA SER A 81 -4.04 5.31 -13.17
C SER A 81 -3.01 6.21 -13.88
N ASN A 82 -2.88 7.46 -13.43
CA ASN A 82 -1.93 8.44 -13.98
C ASN A 82 -0.49 8.25 -13.51
N PHE A 83 -0.23 7.29 -12.63
CA PHE A 83 1.12 6.95 -12.21
C PHE A 83 1.68 5.82 -13.08
N ASP A 84 2.96 5.92 -13.43
CA ASP A 84 3.67 4.87 -14.18
C ASP A 84 3.78 3.57 -13.36
N ALA A 85 3.83 3.68 -12.03
CA ALA A 85 3.77 2.57 -11.10
C ALA A 85 3.23 3.01 -9.75
N VAL A 86 2.62 2.07 -9.03
CA VAL A 86 2.14 2.28 -7.66
C VAL A 86 2.77 1.23 -6.75
N TYR A 87 3.40 1.68 -5.69
CA TYR A 87 3.94 0.82 -4.64
C TYR A 87 3.10 0.98 -3.37
N SER A 88 2.74 -0.14 -2.76
CA SER A 88 1.98 -0.14 -1.51
C SER A 88 2.61 -1.02 -0.46
N ASP A 89 2.74 -0.48 0.73
CA ASP A 89 3.05 -1.25 1.91
C ASP A 89 1.75 -1.74 2.57
N ASN A 90 1.50 -3.05 2.41
CA ASN A 90 0.42 -3.81 3.04
C ASN A 90 -1.04 -3.48 2.62
N PHE A 91 -1.24 -2.82 1.45
CA PHE A 91 -2.58 -2.56 0.91
C PHE A 91 -2.75 -3.21 -0.47
N PRO A 92 -3.32 -4.42 -0.56
CA PRO A 92 -3.54 -5.10 -1.84
C PRO A 92 -4.60 -4.41 -2.71
N GLU A 93 -5.45 -3.57 -2.12
CA GLU A 93 -6.52 -2.85 -2.81
C GLU A 93 -6.03 -1.98 -3.96
N ILE A 94 -4.77 -1.59 -3.97
CA ILE A 94 -4.19 -0.75 -5.02
C ILE A 94 -4.16 -1.42 -6.40
N ILE A 95 -4.16 -2.76 -6.49
CA ILE A 95 -4.11 -3.45 -7.78
C ILE A 95 -5.31 -3.17 -8.67
N GLN A 96 -6.43 -2.77 -8.07
CA GLN A 96 -7.64 -2.36 -8.80
C GLN A 96 -7.58 -0.94 -9.35
N THR A 97 -6.55 -0.18 -9.00
CA THR A 97 -6.43 1.23 -9.36
C THR A 97 -5.27 1.53 -10.31
N ASN A 98 -4.34 0.60 -10.45
CA ASN A 98 -3.21 0.74 -11.37
C ASN A 98 -2.75 -0.64 -11.86
N LYS A 99 -2.44 -0.73 -13.16
CA LYS A 99 -1.98 -1.99 -13.81
C LYS A 99 -0.58 -2.41 -13.37
N LYS A 100 0.26 -1.46 -12.94
CA LYS A 100 1.63 -1.69 -12.46
C LYS A 100 1.70 -1.45 -10.95
N ALA A 101 1.05 -2.31 -10.19
CA ALA A 101 1.07 -2.27 -8.74
C ALA A 101 2.10 -3.25 -8.17
N PHE A 102 2.86 -2.77 -7.19
CA PHE A 102 3.82 -3.55 -6.40
C PHE A 102 3.41 -3.50 -4.95
N ILE A 103 3.39 -4.64 -4.28
CA ILE A 103 2.96 -4.74 -2.88
C ILE A 103 4.12 -5.27 -2.04
N PHE A 104 4.40 -4.62 -0.92
CA PHE A 104 5.20 -5.20 0.13
C PHE A 104 4.27 -5.63 1.27
N ALA A 105 4.24 -6.94 1.60
CA ALA A 105 3.38 -7.44 2.67
C ALA A 105 3.93 -8.72 3.28
N ASN A 106 3.80 -8.85 4.59
CA ASN A 106 4.01 -10.12 5.28
C ASN A 106 2.68 -10.86 5.48
N PHE A 107 1.58 -10.15 5.40
CA PHE A 107 0.19 -10.62 5.49
C PHE A 107 -0.75 -9.55 4.96
N PHE A 108 -2.01 -9.91 4.71
CA PHE A 108 -3.06 -8.96 4.36
C PHE A 108 -4.10 -8.87 5.47
N TRP A 109 -4.42 -7.67 5.91
CA TRP A 109 -5.36 -7.45 7.00
C TRP A 109 -6.75 -8.03 6.76
N HIS A 110 -7.25 -8.03 5.54
CA HIS A 110 -8.56 -8.62 5.24
C HIS A 110 -8.57 -10.14 5.47
N TYR A 111 -7.47 -10.85 5.19
CA TYR A 111 -7.31 -12.26 5.53
C TYR A 111 -7.25 -12.47 7.05
N GLU A 112 -6.45 -11.68 7.75
CA GLU A 112 -6.31 -11.80 9.21
C GLU A 112 -7.62 -11.51 9.95
N PHE A 113 -8.51 -10.70 9.37
CA PHE A 113 -9.84 -10.43 9.91
C PHE A 113 -10.93 -11.39 9.40
N GLY A 114 -10.61 -12.35 8.54
CA GLY A 114 -11.58 -13.25 7.92
C GLY A 114 -12.63 -12.51 7.08
N ILE A 115 -12.21 -11.52 6.30
CA ILE A 115 -13.12 -10.72 5.49
C ILE A 115 -13.35 -11.39 4.13
N GLU A 116 -14.54 -11.96 3.96
CA GLU A 116 -14.95 -12.70 2.76
C GLU A 116 -16.08 -12.01 1.99
N THR A 117 -16.12 -10.70 1.99
CA THR A 117 -17.12 -9.98 1.17
C THR A 117 -16.87 -10.25 -0.32
N PRO A 118 -17.90 -10.15 -1.20
CA PRO A 118 -17.72 -10.35 -2.65
C PRO A 118 -16.57 -9.51 -3.23
N LEU A 119 -16.42 -8.29 -2.71
CA LEU A 119 -15.36 -7.39 -3.13
C LEU A 119 -13.96 -7.95 -2.82
N TYR A 120 -13.74 -8.47 -1.61
CA TYR A 120 -12.44 -9.04 -1.23
C TYR A 120 -12.19 -10.41 -1.85
N ARG A 121 -13.23 -11.22 -2.08
CA ARG A 121 -13.11 -12.44 -2.89
C ARG A 121 -12.63 -12.13 -4.32
N ASN A 122 -13.19 -11.10 -4.94
CA ASN A 122 -12.74 -10.66 -6.27
C ASN A 122 -11.32 -10.13 -6.25
N LEU A 123 -10.96 -9.33 -5.24
CA LEU A 123 -9.60 -8.84 -5.05
C LEU A 123 -8.59 -9.99 -4.96
N ASN A 124 -8.90 -11.04 -4.21
CA ASN A 124 -8.03 -12.21 -4.06
C ASN A 124 -7.85 -12.96 -5.39
N LYS A 125 -8.92 -13.12 -6.17
CA LYS A 125 -8.82 -13.67 -7.53
C LYS A 125 -7.93 -12.81 -8.42
N GLU A 126 -8.06 -11.49 -8.35
CA GLU A 126 -7.23 -10.57 -9.12
C GLU A 126 -5.76 -10.61 -8.72
N LEU A 127 -5.44 -10.75 -7.43
CA LEU A 127 -4.06 -10.89 -6.94
C LEU A 127 -3.37 -12.10 -7.57
N ILE A 128 -4.09 -13.22 -7.68
CA ILE A 128 -3.59 -14.45 -8.29
C ILE A 128 -3.49 -14.29 -9.81
N ASN A 129 -4.55 -13.85 -10.47
CA ASN A 129 -4.66 -13.84 -11.93
C ASN A 129 -3.76 -12.79 -12.59
N LYS A 130 -3.56 -11.64 -11.96
CA LYS A 130 -2.74 -10.54 -12.52
C LYS A 130 -1.25 -10.72 -12.31
N LYS A 131 -0.82 -11.84 -11.73
CA LYS A 131 0.60 -12.07 -11.39
C LYS A 131 1.23 -10.86 -10.69
N THR A 132 0.49 -10.28 -9.73
CA THR A 132 0.94 -9.11 -8.99
C THR A 132 2.24 -9.41 -8.26
N THR A 133 3.23 -8.55 -8.40
CA THR A 133 4.50 -8.70 -7.68
C THR A 133 4.29 -8.33 -6.21
N ILE A 134 4.47 -9.32 -5.35
CA ILE A 134 4.40 -9.17 -3.89
C ILE A 134 5.78 -9.40 -3.31
N PHE A 135 6.34 -8.39 -2.68
CA PHE A 135 7.59 -8.50 -1.93
C PHE A 135 7.26 -8.92 -0.50
N VAL A 136 7.86 -10.00 -0.04
CA VAL A 136 7.67 -10.53 1.32
C VAL A 136 8.97 -10.48 2.11
N ASN A 137 8.87 -10.32 3.42
CA ASN A 137 10.01 -10.55 4.29
C ASN A 137 10.15 -12.06 4.52
N TYR A 138 11.26 -12.64 4.08
CA TYR A 138 11.53 -14.07 4.15
C TYR A 138 11.31 -14.69 5.56
N LEU A 139 11.60 -13.94 6.61
CA LEU A 139 11.49 -14.45 7.98
C LEU A 139 10.09 -14.34 8.60
N PHE A 140 9.20 -13.50 8.05
CA PHE A 140 7.95 -13.10 8.74
C PHE A 140 6.73 -13.06 7.83
N PHE A 141 6.67 -13.82 6.75
CA PHE A 141 5.50 -13.81 5.87
C PHE A 141 4.50 -14.93 6.18
N LYS A 142 3.24 -14.72 5.86
CA LYS A 142 2.20 -15.75 5.95
C LYS A 142 2.19 -16.62 4.70
N LYS A 143 2.12 -17.94 4.86
CA LYS A 143 2.21 -18.91 3.75
C LYS A 143 1.19 -18.70 2.62
N TYR A 144 0.03 -18.12 2.89
CA TYR A 144 -0.96 -17.85 1.85
C TYR A 144 -0.51 -16.84 0.78
N LEU A 145 0.54 -16.06 1.05
CA LEU A 145 1.14 -15.14 0.07
C LEU A 145 1.97 -15.84 -1.00
N LEU A 146 2.25 -17.13 -0.82
CA LEU A 146 3.05 -17.94 -1.75
C LEU A 146 2.19 -18.81 -2.69
N LYS A 147 0.89 -18.82 -2.51
CA LYS A 147 -0.06 -19.54 -3.37
C LYS A 147 -0.47 -18.68 -4.54
#